data_5c6bbf8090e82f34bbda808e3efa80ef
#
_entry.id   5c6bbf8090e82f34bbda808e3efa80ef
#
_cell.length_a   1.000
_cell.length_b   1.000
_cell.length_c   1.000
_cell.angle_alpha   90.00
_cell.angle_beta   90.00
_cell.angle_gamma   90.00
#
_symmetry.space_group_name_H-M   'P 1'
#
loop_
_entity.id
_entity.type
_entity.pdbx_description
1 polymer ?
#
loop_
_entity_poly.entity_id
_entity_poly.type
_entity_poly.pdbx_seq_one_letter_code
_entity_poly.pdbx_strand_id
1 'polypeptide(L)'
;MSNLLQHMNELINTVLNVRFTDLEKEKVCCLELLELSKQHSYGYATAFAYTYLGDYYLAQNDAMLSGQYLYDAKQLCSKTLYPALYMKVCHLLGFYYHLINDEQNALQFYMESIALAEELKDVYQRCNAWNNIADMFQGHKQYDEAVKYYQNAYKAMLEGQFKDARLLTIVLYNLAEVNGYMDQLNEMDAYLTICEDSEIARMGDTSFHTFCCRTGRLLEAAFQGNKEKAKEISEEIIERDYYGVDDRYIIIMFLLHITNALVRLKEKEYAKRYLDILDEYGTMNEISFIRRLVDLRVFYAESFSEDAELQESYQSYYHTMRKISVMEDDVRVNGMKARIHLQEIILKHETTLKENRRLVDEVHIDDLTNIYNRRYFNQLMEEKDDTIHSLGIIMMDIDYFKEYNDSYGHIHGDLTLRMVGDTLNRYSHDGII
;
A
#
# COMPACT_ATOMS: atom_id res chain seq x y z
N MET A 1 1.34 30.80 14.99
CA MET A 1 0.72 29.46 15.10
C MET A 1 -0.42 29.22 14.07
N SER A 2 -1.43 30.12 14.00
CA SER A 2 -2.55 29.95 13.04
C SER A 2 -2.13 29.87 11.59
N ASN A 3 -1.25 30.76 11.09
CA ASN A 3 -0.79 30.76 9.69
C ASN A 3 0.03 29.52 9.32
N LEU A 4 0.82 28.95 10.24
CA LEU A 4 1.63 27.76 9.97
C LEU A 4 0.76 26.52 9.83
N LEU A 5 -0.21 26.33 10.73
CA LEU A 5 -1.17 25.23 10.65
C LEU A 5 -2.02 25.33 9.38
N GLN A 6 -2.43 26.52 9.00
CA GLN A 6 -3.16 26.75 7.77
C GLN A 6 -2.31 26.36 6.56
N HIS A 7 -1.05 26.79 6.51
CA HIS A 7 -0.14 26.44 5.41
C HIS A 7 0.11 24.93 5.31
N MET A 8 0.34 24.23 6.42
CA MET A 8 0.49 22.76 6.40
C MET A 8 -0.79 22.07 5.91
N ASN A 9 -1.98 22.55 6.29
CA ASN A 9 -3.25 22.01 5.78
C ASN A 9 -3.42 22.28 4.27
N GLU A 10 -2.99 23.43 3.77
CA GLU A 10 -2.98 23.74 2.35
C GLU A 10 -2.04 22.78 1.57
N LEU A 11 -0.86 22.48 2.12
CA LEU A 11 0.06 21.48 1.54
C LEU A 11 -0.55 20.08 1.52
N ILE A 12 -1.16 19.62 2.62
CA ILE A 12 -1.87 18.33 2.70
C ILE A 12 -2.96 18.24 1.64
N ASN A 13 -3.82 19.25 1.55
CA ASN A 13 -4.88 19.29 0.55
C ASN A 13 -4.33 19.32 -0.89
N THR A 14 -3.22 20.04 -1.10
CA THR A 14 -2.58 20.07 -2.42
C THR A 14 -2.07 18.69 -2.80
N VAL A 15 -1.38 17.98 -1.91
CA VAL A 15 -0.90 16.60 -2.14
C VAL A 15 -2.06 15.68 -2.53
N LEU A 16 -3.16 15.71 -1.78
CA LEU A 16 -4.33 14.88 -2.06
C LEU A 16 -4.97 15.17 -3.43
N ASN A 17 -4.94 16.44 -3.86
CA ASN A 17 -5.55 16.86 -5.13
C ASN A 17 -4.67 16.60 -6.35
N VAL A 18 -3.33 16.67 -6.20
CA VAL A 18 -2.40 16.48 -7.32
C VAL A 18 -1.89 15.05 -7.44
N ARG A 19 -2.18 14.22 -6.47
CA ARG A 19 -1.82 12.80 -6.47
C ARG A 19 -2.28 12.16 -7.78
N PHE A 20 -1.39 11.44 -8.45
CA PHE A 20 -1.57 10.81 -9.78
C PHE A 20 -1.65 11.77 -10.98
N THR A 21 -1.82 13.08 -10.80
CA THR A 21 -1.91 14.05 -11.92
C THR A 21 -0.66 14.89 -12.08
N ASP A 22 0.04 15.22 -10.98
CA ASP A 22 1.28 16.01 -10.97
C ASP A 22 2.22 15.50 -9.88
N LEU A 23 2.96 14.43 -10.20
CA LEU A 23 3.87 13.75 -9.29
C LEU A 23 4.99 14.65 -8.76
N GLU A 24 5.52 15.55 -9.58
CA GLU A 24 6.60 16.45 -9.12
C GLU A 24 6.08 17.46 -8.11
N LYS A 25 4.89 17.99 -8.31
CA LYS A 25 4.23 18.88 -7.34
C LYS A 25 3.87 18.14 -6.05
N GLU A 26 3.41 16.91 -6.14
CA GLU A 26 3.18 16.04 -4.98
C GLU A 26 4.43 15.92 -4.12
N LYS A 27 5.58 15.56 -4.75
CA LYS A 27 6.87 15.43 -4.07
C LYS A 27 7.32 16.72 -3.40
N VAL A 28 7.28 17.84 -4.13
CA VAL A 28 7.71 19.14 -3.61
C VAL A 28 6.88 19.52 -2.37
N CYS A 29 5.55 19.40 -2.44
CA CYS A 29 4.66 19.68 -1.32
C CYS A 29 4.92 18.75 -0.12
N CYS A 30 5.19 17.46 -0.37
CA CYS A 30 5.52 16.51 0.69
C CYS A 30 6.86 16.84 1.38
N LEU A 31 7.88 17.24 0.63
CA LEU A 31 9.18 17.61 1.21
C LEU A 31 9.09 18.90 2.03
N GLU A 32 8.36 19.92 1.56
CA GLU A 32 8.11 21.15 2.30
C GLU A 32 7.31 20.85 3.59
N LEU A 33 6.25 20.05 3.50
CA LEU A 33 5.47 19.62 4.66
C LEU A 33 6.32 18.86 5.68
N LEU A 34 7.23 17.99 5.21
CA LEU A 34 8.12 17.22 6.07
C LEU A 34 9.09 18.12 6.84
N GLU A 35 9.68 19.12 6.16
CA GLU A 35 10.58 20.07 6.81
C GLU A 35 9.86 20.88 7.87
N LEU A 36 8.72 21.50 7.54
CA LEU A 36 7.93 22.31 8.45
C LEU A 36 7.41 21.51 9.65
N SER A 37 6.92 20.31 9.41
CA SER A 37 6.34 19.47 10.46
C SER A 37 7.38 18.96 11.45
N LYS A 38 8.60 18.63 10.99
CA LYS A 38 9.72 18.26 11.86
C LYS A 38 10.21 19.42 12.71
N GLN A 39 10.36 20.62 12.14
CA GLN A 39 10.78 21.82 12.87
C GLN A 39 9.84 22.17 14.02
N HIS A 40 8.55 21.87 13.88
CA HIS A 40 7.51 22.23 14.83
C HIS A 40 6.89 21.03 15.58
N SER A 41 7.45 19.83 15.42
CA SER A 41 7.00 18.58 16.09
C SER A 41 5.54 18.20 15.83
N TYR A 42 5.04 18.41 14.61
CA TYR A 42 3.69 18.03 14.21
C TYR A 42 3.65 16.59 13.68
N GLY A 43 3.44 15.61 14.57
CA GLY A 43 3.53 14.19 14.28
C GLY A 43 2.62 13.69 13.13
N TYR A 44 1.36 14.15 13.07
CA TYR A 44 0.46 13.79 11.98
C TYR A 44 0.97 14.25 10.61
N ALA A 45 1.38 15.52 10.50
CA ALA A 45 1.88 16.06 9.24
C ALA A 45 3.18 15.40 8.78
N THR A 46 4.06 15.03 9.75
CA THR A 46 5.28 14.28 9.47
C THR A 46 4.96 12.88 8.94
N ALA A 47 4.05 12.15 9.60
CA ALA A 47 3.62 10.81 9.16
C ALA A 47 2.93 10.87 7.80
N PHE A 48 2.10 11.87 7.55
CA PHE A 48 1.45 12.12 6.27
C PHE A 48 2.49 12.34 5.15
N ALA A 49 3.44 13.25 5.36
CA ALA A 49 4.48 13.54 4.38
C ALA A 49 5.31 12.29 4.04
N TYR A 50 5.68 11.51 5.04
CA TYR A 50 6.37 10.22 4.81
C TYR A 50 5.51 9.23 4.02
N THR A 51 4.22 9.13 4.32
CA THR A 51 3.30 8.21 3.62
C THR A 51 3.23 8.54 2.13
N TYR A 52 3.08 9.82 1.78
CA TYR A 52 2.95 10.23 0.38
C TYR A 52 4.28 10.34 -0.36
N LEU A 53 5.41 10.57 0.32
CA LEU A 53 6.73 10.34 -0.28
C LEU A 53 6.95 8.86 -0.60
N GLY A 54 6.53 7.96 0.29
CA GLY A 54 6.55 6.52 0.01
C GLY A 54 5.70 6.16 -1.22
N ASP A 55 4.49 6.70 -1.35
CA ASP A 55 3.60 6.53 -2.50
C ASP A 55 4.24 7.08 -3.80
N TYR A 56 4.81 8.28 -3.75
CA TYR A 56 5.56 8.86 -4.87
C TYR A 56 6.69 7.95 -5.35
N TYR A 57 7.53 7.45 -4.45
CA TYR A 57 8.65 6.58 -4.83
C TYR A 57 8.19 5.19 -5.29
N LEU A 58 7.03 4.69 -4.85
CA LEU A 58 6.39 3.51 -5.45
C LEU A 58 6.06 3.77 -6.94
N ALA A 59 5.45 4.91 -7.24
CA ALA A 59 5.15 5.30 -8.62
C ALA A 59 6.40 5.49 -9.49
N GLN A 60 7.54 5.86 -8.88
CA GLN A 60 8.84 5.95 -9.57
C GLN A 60 9.60 4.62 -9.64
N ASN A 61 9.04 3.54 -9.10
CA ASN A 61 9.69 2.22 -9.03
C ASN A 61 10.99 2.21 -8.21
N ASP A 62 11.16 3.16 -7.27
CA ASP A 62 12.28 3.21 -6.33
C ASP A 62 11.89 2.51 -5.01
N ALA A 63 12.03 1.18 -5.02
CA ALA A 63 11.68 0.36 -3.87
C ALA A 63 12.50 0.69 -2.61
N MET A 64 13.75 1.18 -2.74
CA MET A 64 14.57 1.46 -1.57
C MET A 64 14.07 2.69 -0.82
N LEU A 65 13.86 3.81 -1.53
CA LEU A 65 13.36 5.04 -0.91
C LEU A 65 11.91 4.89 -0.46
N SER A 66 11.08 4.22 -1.26
CA SER A 66 9.70 3.94 -0.87
C SER A 66 9.61 3.16 0.44
N GLY A 67 10.34 2.04 0.55
CA GLY A 67 10.35 1.22 1.77
C GLY A 67 10.81 2.01 2.99
N GLN A 68 11.84 2.85 2.85
CA GLN A 68 12.31 3.71 3.94
C GLN A 68 11.22 4.68 4.42
N TYR A 69 10.62 5.44 3.51
CA TYR A 69 9.60 6.42 3.85
C TYR A 69 8.33 5.78 4.43
N LEU A 70 7.88 4.66 3.87
CA LEU A 70 6.71 3.95 4.40
C LEU A 70 6.96 3.36 5.80
N TYR A 71 8.19 2.89 6.05
CA TYR A 71 8.54 2.42 7.39
C TYR A 71 8.60 3.57 8.39
N ASP A 72 9.20 4.71 8.04
CA ASP A 72 9.23 5.92 8.89
C ASP A 72 7.80 6.41 9.19
N ALA A 73 6.89 6.38 8.19
CA ALA A 73 5.49 6.68 8.40
C ALA A 73 4.83 5.72 9.40
N LYS A 74 5.09 4.41 9.26
CA LYS A 74 4.57 3.37 10.14
C LYS A 74 4.98 3.54 11.59
N GLN A 75 6.20 4.07 11.86
CA GLN A 75 6.66 4.32 13.23
C GLN A 75 5.92 5.49 13.91
N LEU A 76 5.41 6.44 13.12
CA LEU A 76 4.72 7.62 13.62
C LEU A 76 3.21 7.45 13.73
N CYS A 77 2.63 6.38 13.20
CA CYS A 77 1.21 6.09 13.25
C CYS A 77 0.94 4.66 13.71
N SER A 78 -0.27 4.42 14.23
CA SER A 78 -0.71 3.10 14.70
C SER A 78 -2.23 3.00 14.57
N LYS A 79 -2.78 1.83 14.91
CA LYS A 79 -4.24 1.63 14.96
C LYS A 79 -4.96 2.60 15.88
N THR A 80 -4.31 3.08 16.94
CA THR A 80 -4.86 4.03 17.90
C THR A 80 -4.46 5.47 17.61
N LEU A 81 -3.26 5.67 17.04
CA LEU A 81 -2.75 6.99 16.67
C LEU A 81 -2.81 7.14 15.14
N TYR A 82 -3.69 7.99 14.64
CA TYR A 82 -3.92 8.25 13.21
C TYR A 82 -4.37 7.00 12.41
N PRO A 83 -5.46 6.31 12.82
CA PRO A 83 -5.85 5.01 12.26
C PRO A 83 -6.08 5.03 10.75
N ALA A 84 -6.68 6.10 10.20
CA ALA A 84 -6.90 6.22 8.75
C ALA A 84 -5.58 6.33 7.97
N LEU A 85 -4.60 7.06 8.50
CA LEU A 85 -3.28 7.16 7.90
C LEU A 85 -2.51 5.83 8.02
N TYR A 86 -2.59 5.17 9.17
CA TYR A 86 -1.98 3.86 9.39
C TYR A 86 -2.55 2.80 8.43
N MET A 87 -3.86 2.80 8.21
CA MET A 87 -4.52 1.96 7.20
C MET A 87 -3.94 2.18 5.80
N LYS A 88 -3.75 3.47 5.41
CA LYS A 88 -3.13 3.82 4.13
C LYS A 88 -1.68 3.34 4.04
N VAL A 89 -0.90 3.50 5.11
CA VAL A 89 0.49 3.00 5.20
C VAL A 89 0.54 1.49 5.04
N CYS A 90 -0.35 0.74 5.70
CA CYS A 90 -0.45 -0.71 5.53
C CYS A 90 -0.74 -1.09 4.07
N HIS A 91 -1.69 -0.41 3.41
CA HIS A 91 -1.98 -0.64 2.00
C HIS A 91 -0.77 -0.43 1.10
N LEU A 92 -0.06 0.69 1.27
CA LEU A 92 1.14 1.01 0.49
C LEU A 92 2.30 0.05 0.78
N LEU A 93 2.46 -0.40 2.03
CA LEU A 93 3.41 -1.45 2.37
C LEU A 93 3.05 -2.78 1.70
N GLY A 94 1.76 -3.13 1.61
CA GLY A 94 1.31 -4.29 0.83
C GLY A 94 1.77 -4.20 -0.61
N PHE A 95 1.58 -3.06 -1.25
CA PHE A 95 2.04 -2.83 -2.63
C PHE A 95 3.57 -2.83 -2.75
N TYR A 96 4.28 -2.20 -1.81
CA TYR A 96 5.73 -2.23 -1.74
C TYR A 96 6.29 -3.66 -1.68
N TYR A 97 5.74 -4.49 -0.79
CA TYR A 97 6.19 -5.87 -0.65
C TYR A 97 5.86 -6.73 -1.88
N HIS A 98 4.74 -6.46 -2.53
CA HIS A 98 4.42 -7.09 -3.82
C HIS A 98 5.44 -6.73 -4.90
N LEU A 99 5.85 -5.45 -5.02
CA LEU A 99 6.88 -5.02 -5.97
C LEU A 99 8.23 -5.70 -5.76
N ILE A 100 8.61 -6.00 -4.53
CA ILE A 100 9.88 -6.70 -4.23
C ILE A 100 9.73 -8.22 -4.16
N ASN A 101 8.62 -8.76 -4.68
CA ASN A 101 8.28 -10.20 -4.71
C ASN A 101 8.27 -10.86 -3.31
N ASP A 102 7.84 -10.12 -2.29
CA ASP A 102 7.60 -10.63 -0.93
C ASP A 102 6.10 -10.78 -0.68
N GLU A 103 5.50 -11.77 -1.32
CA GLU A 103 4.05 -11.96 -1.32
C GLU A 103 3.47 -12.25 0.07
N GLN A 104 4.24 -12.89 0.93
CA GLN A 104 3.80 -13.17 2.30
C GLN A 104 3.58 -11.88 3.09
N ASN A 105 4.54 -10.97 3.06
CA ASN A 105 4.40 -9.67 3.71
C ASN A 105 3.38 -8.79 3.00
N ALA A 106 3.32 -8.83 1.66
CA ALA A 106 2.30 -8.12 0.90
C ALA A 106 0.89 -8.49 1.36
N LEU A 107 0.59 -9.79 1.41
CA LEU A 107 -0.71 -10.29 1.86
C LEU A 107 -1.00 -9.89 3.30
N GLN A 108 -0.01 -10.01 4.20
CA GLN A 108 -0.17 -9.61 5.60
C GLN A 108 -0.59 -8.14 5.73
N PHE A 109 0.10 -7.23 5.04
CA PHE A 109 -0.20 -5.80 5.11
C PHE A 109 -1.52 -5.42 4.42
N TYR A 110 -1.88 -6.06 3.31
CA TYR A 110 -3.20 -5.88 2.71
C TYR A 110 -4.32 -6.33 3.65
N MET A 111 -4.17 -7.49 4.31
CA MET A 111 -5.15 -7.98 5.27
C MET A 111 -5.27 -7.05 6.50
N GLU A 112 -4.15 -6.48 6.97
CA GLU A 112 -4.18 -5.47 8.04
C GLU A 112 -4.91 -4.20 7.60
N SER A 113 -4.68 -3.74 6.37
CA SER A 113 -5.41 -2.60 5.78
C SER A 113 -6.92 -2.89 5.66
N ILE A 114 -7.30 -4.09 5.24
CA ILE A 114 -8.71 -4.51 5.12
C ILE A 114 -9.39 -4.50 6.50
N ALA A 115 -8.77 -5.08 7.52
CA ALA A 115 -9.34 -5.11 8.87
C ALA A 115 -9.59 -3.68 9.41
N LEU A 116 -8.65 -2.77 9.21
CA LEU A 116 -8.81 -1.37 9.58
C LEU A 116 -9.87 -0.65 8.74
N ALA A 117 -9.94 -0.94 7.44
CA ALA A 117 -10.96 -0.37 6.56
C ALA A 117 -12.37 -0.81 6.98
N GLU A 118 -12.54 -2.03 7.49
CA GLU A 118 -13.80 -2.51 8.07
C GLU A 118 -14.16 -1.75 9.34
N GLU A 119 -13.22 -1.57 10.27
CA GLU A 119 -13.41 -0.80 11.50
C GLU A 119 -13.77 0.66 11.22
N LEU A 120 -13.07 1.29 10.27
CA LEU A 120 -13.27 2.69 9.89
C LEU A 120 -14.41 2.90 8.88
N LYS A 121 -15.03 1.82 8.40
CA LYS A 121 -16.07 1.82 7.35
C LYS A 121 -15.60 2.47 6.04
N ASP A 122 -14.31 2.35 5.73
CA ASP A 122 -13.72 2.83 4.49
C ASP A 122 -13.88 1.78 3.39
N VAL A 123 -14.98 1.87 2.67
CA VAL A 123 -15.31 0.94 1.57
C VAL A 123 -14.29 1.00 0.45
N TYR A 124 -13.80 2.21 0.10
CA TYR A 124 -12.80 2.38 -0.96
C TYR A 124 -11.54 1.60 -0.67
N GLN A 125 -10.96 1.81 0.52
CA GLN A 125 -9.68 1.18 0.87
C GLN A 125 -9.83 -0.34 0.99
N ARG A 126 -10.98 -0.82 1.51
CA ARG A 126 -11.29 -2.25 1.58
C ARG A 126 -11.36 -2.90 0.19
N CYS A 127 -12.08 -2.28 -0.74
CA CYS A 127 -12.21 -2.77 -2.12
C CYS A 127 -10.87 -2.77 -2.84
N ASN A 128 -10.11 -1.69 -2.74
CA ASN A 128 -8.82 -1.55 -3.40
C ASN A 128 -7.81 -2.61 -2.90
N ALA A 129 -7.79 -2.89 -1.60
CA ALA A 129 -6.94 -3.94 -1.05
C ALA A 129 -7.36 -5.35 -1.52
N TRP A 130 -8.66 -5.66 -1.58
CA TRP A 130 -9.14 -6.92 -2.14
C TRP A 130 -8.80 -7.07 -3.63
N ASN A 131 -8.95 -5.99 -4.41
CA ASN A 131 -8.56 -5.97 -5.83
C ASN A 131 -7.07 -6.29 -6.00
N ASN A 132 -6.18 -5.67 -5.20
CA ASN A 132 -4.75 -5.90 -5.31
C ASN A 132 -4.35 -7.33 -4.91
N ILE A 133 -5.02 -7.93 -3.92
CA ILE A 133 -4.83 -9.36 -3.59
C ILE A 133 -5.27 -10.24 -4.77
N ALA A 134 -6.40 -9.92 -5.41
CA ALA A 134 -6.87 -10.67 -6.57
C ALA A 134 -5.89 -10.57 -7.75
N ASP A 135 -5.34 -9.38 -8.02
CA ASP A 135 -4.31 -9.16 -9.06
C ASP A 135 -3.07 -10.02 -8.82
N MET A 136 -2.63 -10.19 -7.56
CA MET A 136 -1.52 -11.09 -7.23
C MET A 136 -1.82 -12.53 -7.67
N PHE A 137 -3.01 -13.06 -7.36
CA PHE A 137 -3.40 -14.40 -7.76
C PHE A 137 -3.58 -14.53 -9.28
N GLN A 138 -4.15 -13.53 -9.94
CA GLN A 138 -4.28 -13.51 -11.40
C GLN A 138 -2.90 -13.51 -12.09
N GLY A 139 -1.93 -12.75 -11.57
CA GLY A 139 -0.55 -12.75 -12.07
C GLY A 139 0.09 -14.14 -12.05
N HIS A 140 -0.26 -14.97 -11.07
CA HIS A 140 0.15 -16.38 -10.96
C HIS A 140 -0.76 -17.37 -11.70
N LYS A 141 -1.74 -16.88 -12.46
CA LYS A 141 -2.76 -17.68 -13.17
C LYS A 141 -3.60 -18.56 -12.23
N GLN A 142 -3.71 -18.17 -10.97
CA GLN A 142 -4.57 -18.82 -9.98
C GLN A 142 -5.97 -18.18 -10.02
N TYR A 143 -6.66 -18.40 -11.15
CA TYR A 143 -7.89 -17.71 -11.48
C TYR A 143 -9.02 -17.98 -10.49
N ASP A 144 -9.14 -19.19 -9.96
CA ASP A 144 -10.15 -19.55 -8.95
C ASP A 144 -10.01 -18.72 -7.68
N GLU A 145 -8.78 -18.48 -7.23
CA GLU A 145 -8.51 -17.62 -6.08
C GLU A 145 -8.73 -16.15 -6.43
N ALA A 146 -8.27 -15.69 -7.60
CA ALA A 146 -8.47 -14.32 -8.05
C ALA A 146 -9.96 -13.94 -8.07
N VAL A 147 -10.84 -14.80 -8.62
CA VAL A 147 -12.29 -14.58 -8.64
C VAL A 147 -12.86 -14.35 -7.23
N LYS A 148 -12.46 -15.15 -6.25
CA LYS A 148 -12.92 -14.99 -4.86
C LYS A 148 -12.63 -13.62 -4.30
N TYR A 149 -11.41 -13.13 -4.51
CA TYR A 149 -10.99 -11.84 -3.97
C TYR A 149 -11.58 -10.66 -4.75
N TYR A 150 -11.72 -10.74 -6.07
CA TYR A 150 -12.48 -9.74 -6.83
C TYR A 150 -13.95 -9.70 -6.42
N GLN A 151 -14.57 -10.85 -6.16
CA GLN A 151 -15.94 -10.94 -5.63
C GLN A 151 -16.04 -10.29 -4.25
N ASN A 152 -15.04 -10.45 -3.37
CA ASN A 152 -15.01 -9.76 -2.09
C ASN A 152 -14.97 -8.23 -2.27
N ALA A 153 -14.16 -7.73 -3.22
CA ALA A 153 -14.13 -6.31 -3.57
C ALA A 153 -15.51 -5.84 -4.06
N TYR A 154 -16.12 -6.55 -5.00
CA TYR A 154 -17.42 -6.22 -5.55
C TYR A 154 -18.53 -6.23 -4.49
N LYS A 155 -18.58 -7.28 -3.66
CA LYS A 155 -19.53 -7.39 -2.55
C LYS A 155 -19.41 -6.25 -1.55
N ALA A 156 -18.18 -5.87 -1.20
CA ALA A 156 -17.93 -4.73 -0.32
C ALA A 156 -18.47 -3.41 -0.90
N MET A 157 -18.35 -3.21 -2.22
CA MET A 157 -18.91 -2.05 -2.90
C MET A 157 -20.43 -2.01 -2.83
N LEU A 158 -21.09 -3.15 -3.04
CA LEU A 158 -22.54 -3.25 -2.96
C LEU A 158 -23.06 -2.97 -1.54
N GLU A 159 -22.45 -3.57 -0.52
CA GLU A 159 -22.80 -3.38 0.89
C GLU A 159 -22.61 -1.93 1.35
N GLY A 160 -21.54 -1.28 0.90
CA GLY A 160 -21.19 0.09 1.25
C GLY A 160 -21.94 1.17 0.47
N GLN A 161 -22.80 0.83 -0.47
CA GLN A 161 -23.41 1.76 -1.42
C GLN A 161 -22.35 2.69 -2.06
N PHE A 162 -21.22 2.10 -2.41
CA PHE A 162 -20.04 2.81 -2.89
C PHE A 162 -20.28 3.42 -4.28
N LYS A 163 -19.87 4.68 -4.45
CA LYS A 163 -20.19 5.47 -5.65
C LYS A 163 -18.98 5.80 -6.53
N ASP A 164 -17.82 5.18 -6.29
CA ASP A 164 -16.67 5.37 -7.18
C ASP A 164 -16.84 4.52 -8.44
N ALA A 165 -17.26 5.15 -9.51
CA ALA A 165 -17.51 4.49 -10.78
C ALA A 165 -16.25 3.88 -11.40
N ARG A 166 -15.08 4.52 -11.20
CA ARG A 166 -13.81 4.05 -11.77
C ARG A 166 -13.37 2.72 -11.16
N LEU A 167 -13.32 2.65 -9.83
CA LEU A 167 -12.93 1.41 -9.14
C LEU A 167 -13.94 0.28 -9.40
N LEU A 168 -15.24 0.60 -9.43
CA LEU A 168 -16.29 -0.37 -9.76
C LEU A 168 -16.12 -0.94 -11.16
N THR A 169 -15.85 -0.08 -12.15
CA THR A 169 -15.57 -0.48 -13.53
C THR A 169 -14.36 -1.42 -13.61
N ILE A 170 -13.27 -1.10 -12.91
CA ILE A 170 -12.06 -1.94 -12.87
C ILE A 170 -12.37 -3.31 -12.27
N VAL A 171 -13.05 -3.38 -11.13
CA VAL A 171 -13.38 -4.65 -10.47
C VAL A 171 -14.30 -5.52 -11.33
N LEU A 172 -15.31 -4.93 -11.97
CA LEU A 172 -16.22 -5.66 -12.87
C LEU A 172 -15.50 -6.15 -14.12
N TYR A 173 -14.64 -5.34 -14.72
CA TYR A 173 -13.80 -5.74 -15.83
C TYR A 173 -12.88 -6.91 -15.45
N ASN A 174 -12.19 -6.83 -14.33
CA ASN A 174 -11.30 -7.89 -13.84
C ASN A 174 -12.06 -9.20 -13.58
N LEU A 175 -13.26 -9.11 -12.98
CA LEU A 175 -14.15 -10.27 -12.81
C LEU A 175 -14.54 -10.88 -14.16
N ALA A 176 -14.92 -10.06 -15.13
CA ALA A 176 -15.27 -10.55 -16.45
C ALA A 176 -14.07 -11.23 -17.12
N GLU A 177 -12.91 -10.60 -17.11
CA GLU A 177 -11.69 -11.12 -17.73
C GLU A 177 -11.29 -12.48 -17.14
N VAL A 178 -11.22 -12.57 -15.80
CA VAL A 178 -10.82 -13.82 -15.14
C VAL A 178 -11.80 -14.96 -15.43
N ASN A 179 -13.12 -14.68 -15.44
CA ASN A 179 -14.12 -15.68 -15.83
C ASN A 179 -13.97 -16.11 -17.31
N GLY A 180 -13.58 -15.19 -18.19
CA GLY A 180 -13.23 -15.54 -19.58
C GLY A 180 -12.06 -16.53 -19.67
N TYR A 181 -11.00 -16.35 -18.87
CA TYR A 181 -9.88 -17.30 -18.80
C TYR A 181 -10.27 -18.66 -18.22
N MET A 182 -11.33 -18.71 -17.42
CA MET A 182 -11.87 -19.95 -16.84
C MET A 182 -12.93 -20.62 -17.73
N ASP A 183 -13.17 -20.09 -18.94
CA ASP A 183 -14.23 -20.56 -19.87
C ASP A 183 -15.65 -20.41 -19.32
N GLN A 184 -15.85 -19.48 -18.37
CA GLN A 184 -17.14 -19.17 -17.73
C GLN A 184 -17.77 -17.96 -18.45
N LEU A 185 -18.15 -18.15 -19.71
CA LEU A 185 -18.60 -17.07 -20.58
C LEU A 185 -19.92 -16.42 -20.16
N ASN A 186 -20.81 -17.15 -19.49
CA ASN A 186 -22.07 -16.61 -18.96
C ASN A 186 -21.82 -15.63 -17.81
N GLU A 187 -20.89 -15.97 -16.92
CA GLU A 187 -20.46 -15.11 -15.82
C GLU A 187 -19.72 -13.88 -16.35
N MET A 188 -18.86 -14.05 -17.35
CA MET A 188 -18.21 -12.95 -18.05
C MET A 188 -19.22 -11.97 -18.61
N ASP A 189 -20.21 -12.43 -19.38
CA ASP A 189 -21.29 -11.60 -19.93
C ASP A 189 -22.10 -10.89 -18.84
N ALA A 190 -22.42 -11.60 -17.76
CA ALA A 190 -23.14 -11.00 -16.63
C ALA A 190 -22.39 -9.81 -16.01
N TYR A 191 -21.08 -9.94 -15.75
CA TYR A 191 -20.27 -8.84 -15.20
C TYR A 191 -20.11 -7.70 -16.18
N LEU A 192 -19.94 -7.97 -17.48
CA LEU A 192 -19.89 -6.92 -18.51
C LEU A 192 -21.21 -6.18 -18.64
N THR A 193 -22.34 -6.88 -18.58
CA THR A 193 -23.68 -6.28 -18.60
C THR A 193 -23.89 -5.36 -17.39
N ILE A 194 -23.49 -5.77 -16.20
CA ILE A 194 -23.51 -4.91 -15.01
C ILE A 194 -22.59 -3.70 -15.19
N CYS A 195 -21.41 -3.89 -15.77
CA CYS A 195 -20.46 -2.81 -16.04
C CYS A 195 -21.06 -1.77 -17.01
N GLU A 196 -21.81 -2.20 -18.00
CA GLU A 196 -22.48 -1.33 -19.00
C GLU A 196 -23.71 -0.62 -18.45
N ASP A 197 -24.15 -0.91 -17.21
CA ASP A 197 -25.35 -0.28 -16.63
C ASP A 197 -25.24 1.24 -16.64
N SER A 198 -26.33 1.89 -17.04
CA SER A 198 -26.39 3.33 -17.23
C SER A 198 -26.16 4.14 -15.96
N GLU A 199 -26.37 3.56 -14.76
CA GLU A 199 -26.08 4.25 -13.49
C GLU A 199 -24.57 4.39 -13.28
N ILE A 200 -23.79 3.35 -13.54
CA ILE A 200 -22.32 3.39 -13.43
C ILE A 200 -21.75 4.38 -14.44
N ALA A 201 -22.21 4.34 -15.67
CA ALA A 201 -21.79 5.25 -16.74
C ALA A 201 -22.04 6.73 -16.42
N ARG A 202 -23.05 7.05 -15.59
CA ARG A 202 -23.38 8.42 -15.18
C ARG A 202 -22.57 8.93 -14.00
N MET A 203 -21.87 8.04 -13.28
CA MET A 203 -21.18 8.38 -12.02
C MET A 203 -19.76 8.92 -12.22
N GLY A 204 -19.12 8.73 -13.38
CA GLY A 204 -17.71 9.03 -13.54
C GLY A 204 -17.27 9.41 -14.95
N ASP A 205 -15.98 9.23 -15.24
CA ASP A 205 -15.38 9.45 -16.54
C ASP A 205 -15.96 8.46 -17.57
N THR A 206 -16.84 8.99 -18.42
CA THR A 206 -17.54 8.20 -19.44
C THR A 206 -16.57 7.60 -20.46
N SER A 207 -15.45 8.26 -20.75
CA SER A 207 -14.44 7.79 -21.72
C SER A 207 -13.72 6.54 -21.18
N PHE A 208 -13.23 6.61 -19.95
CA PHE A 208 -12.59 5.47 -19.29
C PHE A 208 -13.54 4.28 -19.16
N HIS A 209 -14.74 4.53 -18.64
CA HIS A 209 -15.76 3.49 -18.45
C HIS A 209 -16.12 2.82 -19.80
N THR A 210 -16.37 3.60 -20.84
CA THR A 210 -16.71 3.08 -22.17
C THR A 210 -15.57 2.25 -22.75
N PHE A 211 -14.32 2.68 -22.57
CA PHE A 211 -13.15 1.96 -23.05
C PHE A 211 -13.03 0.58 -22.36
N CYS A 212 -13.19 0.52 -21.04
CA CYS A 212 -13.19 -0.73 -20.28
C CYS A 212 -14.29 -1.68 -20.76
N CYS A 213 -15.52 -1.21 -20.88
CA CYS A 213 -16.66 -2.02 -21.35
C CYS A 213 -16.42 -2.58 -22.74
N ARG A 214 -15.98 -1.72 -23.69
CA ARG A 214 -15.68 -2.15 -25.07
C ARG A 214 -14.54 -3.16 -25.12
N THR A 215 -13.47 -2.94 -24.37
CA THR A 215 -12.37 -3.92 -24.28
C THR A 215 -12.88 -5.26 -23.74
N GLY A 216 -13.68 -5.24 -22.67
CA GLY A 216 -14.30 -6.45 -22.13
C GLY A 216 -15.16 -7.19 -23.15
N ARG A 217 -16.00 -6.49 -23.93
CA ARG A 217 -16.84 -7.08 -24.99
C ARG A 217 -16.01 -7.63 -26.15
N LEU A 218 -14.89 -7.01 -26.49
CA LEU A 218 -13.97 -7.53 -27.50
C LEU A 218 -13.33 -8.84 -27.00
N LEU A 219 -12.89 -8.91 -25.75
CA LEU A 219 -12.37 -10.14 -25.13
C LEU A 219 -13.43 -11.24 -25.13
N GLU A 220 -14.67 -10.94 -24.75
CA GLU A 220 -15.77 -11.89 -24.79
C GLU A 220 -15.97 -12.45 -26.22
N ALA A 221 -16.05 -11.56 -27.22
CA ALA A 221 -16.15 -11.98 -28.61
C ALA A 221 -14.99 -12.88 -29.04
N ALA A 222 -13.78 -12.60 -28.54
CA ALA A 222 -12.60 -13.43 -28.80
C ALA A 222 -12.69 -14.81 -28.16
N PHE A 223 -13.12 -14.90 -26.91
CA PHE A 223 -13.33 -16.19 -26.22
C PHE A 223 -14.44 -17.02 -26.90
N GLN A 224 -15.48 -16.35 -27.42
CA GLN A 224 -16.55 -17.00 -28.21
C GLN A 224 -16.13 -17.36 -29.64
N GLY A 225 -14.97 -16.93 -30.13
CA GLY A 225 -14.53 -17.10 -31.52
C GLY A 225 -15.30 -16.23 -32.53
N ASN A 226 -16.02 -15.20 -32.07
CA ASN A 226 -16.85 -14.32 -32.91
C ASN A 226 -16.03 -13.19 -33.54
N LYS A 227 -15.47 -13.47 -34.72
CA LYS A 227 -14.58 -12.56 -35.45
C LYS A 227 -15.25 -11.27 -35.89
N GLU A 228 -16.47 -11.36 -36.39
CA GLU A 228 -17.20 -10.17 -36.93
C GLU A 228 -17.50 -9.18 -35.81
N LYS A 229 -17.98 -9.65 -34.66
CA LYS A 229 -18.22 -8.79 -33.50
C LYS A 229 -16.92 -8.17 -32.96
N ALA A 230 -15.83 -8.94 -32.92
CA ALA A 230 -14.53 -8.44 -32.48
C ALA A 230 -13.98 -7.34 -33.41
N LYS A 231 -14.17 -7.45 -34.73
CA LYS A 231 -13.81 -6.41 -35.70
C LYS A 231 -14.61 -5.14 -35.50
N GLU A 232 -15.93 -5.26 -35.42
CA GLU A 232 -16.85 -4.14 -35.20
C GLU A 232 -16.43 -3.34 -33.96
N ILE A 233 -16.24 -4.02 -32.82
CA ILE A 233 -15.82 -3.37 -31.59
C ILE A 233 -14.42 -2.77 -31.71
N SER A 234 -13.51 -3.45 -32.40
CA SER A 234 -12.15 -2.98 -32.67
C SER A 234 -12.15 -1.66 -33.46
N GLU A 235 -12.99 -1.54 -34.47
CA GLU A 235 -13.16 -0.30 -35.25
C GLU A 235 -13.76 0.83 -34.40
N GLU A 236 -14.77 0.52 -33.58
CA GLU A 236 -15.35 1.51 -32.67
C GLU A 236 -14.30 2.07 -31.68
N ILE A 237 -13.40 1.21 -31.16
CA ILE A 237 -12.33 1.63 -30.25
C ILE A 237 -11.35 2.56 -30.98
N ILE A 238 -10.95 2.24 -32.21
CA ILE A 238 -9.99 3.03 -32.99
C ILE A 238 -10.60 4.38 -33.42
N GLU A 239 -11.86 4.39 -33.85
CA GLU A 239 -12.51 5.60 -34.39
C GLU A 239 -12.85 6.67 -33.33
N ARG A 240 -13.09 6.23 -32.07
CA ARG A 240 -13.56 7.15 -31.02
C ARG A 240 -12.44 7.78 -30.21
N ASP A 241 -11.18 7.54 -30.57
CA ASP A 241 -10.01 8.12 -29.89
C ASP A 241 -10.10 8.02 -28.36
N TYR A 242 -10.24 6.80 -27.83
CA TYR A 242 -10.25 6.52 -26.40
C TYR A 242 -8.90 6.82 -25.71
N TYR A 243 -7.95 7.37 -26.46
CA TYR A 243 -6.60 7.73 -26.04
C TYR A 243 -6.55 8.99 -25.15
N GLY A 244 -7.68 9.69 -24.98
CA GLY A 244 -7.83 10.82 -24.07
C GLY A 244 -7.98 10.43 -22.60
N VAL A 245 -7.83 9.14 -22.24
CA VAL A 245 -7.82 8.69 -20.85
C VAL A 245 -6.47 9.05 -20.23
N ASP A 246 -6.46 9.77 -19.10
CA ASP A 246 -5.22 10.24 -18.45
C ASP A 246 -4.34 9.11 -17.86
N ASP A 247 -4.85 7.87 -17.80
CA ASP A 247 -4.13 6.74 -17.23
C ASP A 247 -3.44 5.88 -18.30
N ARG A 248 -2.21 6.28 -18.63
CA ARG A 248 -1.38 5.61 -19.63
C ARG A 248 -1.14 4.12 -19.34
N TYR A 249 -0.99 3.74 -18.06
CA TYR A 249 -0.76 2.34 -17.68
C TYR A 249 -1.94 1.46 -18.04
N ILE A 250 -3.14 1.87 -17.67
CA ILE A 250 -4.37 1.12 -17.93
C ILE A 250 -4.61 0.99 -19.44
N ILE A 251 -4.41 2.07 -20.20
CA ILE A 251 -4.58 2.05 -21.67
C ILE A 251 -3.67 0.99 -22.28
N ILE A 252 -2.40 1.01 -21.95
CA ILE A 252 -1.39 0.07 -22.48
C ILE A 252 -1.78 -1.36 -22.15
N MET A 253 -2.21 -1.64 -20.91
CA MET A 253 -2.64 -2.97 -20.50
C MET A 253 -3.83 -3.46 -21.33
N PHE A 254 -4.81 -2.60 -21.57
CA PHE A 254 -5.97 -2.95 -22.38
C PHE A 254 -5.61 -3.15 -23.85
N LEU A 255 -4.73 -2.33 -24.42
CA LEU A 255 -4.23 -2.52 -25.78
C LEU A 255 -3.49 -3.87 -25.95
N LEU A 256 -2.74 -4.31 -24.95
CA LEU A 256 -2.14 -5.65 -24.94
C LEU A 256 -3.20 -6.76 -24.94
N HIS A 257 -4.26 -6.61 -24.15
CA HIS A 257 -5.35 -7.59 -24.10
C HIS A 257 -6.12 -7.64 -25.42
N ILE A 258 -6.45 -6.49 -26.01
CA ILE A 258 -7.11 -6.38 -27.31
C ILE A 258 -6.27 -7.05 -28.39
N THR A 259 -4.98 -6.72 -28.46
CA THR A 259 -4.07 -7.29 -29.46
C THR A 259 -3.98 -8.82 -29.33
N ASN A 260 -3.83 -9.32 -28.10
CA ASN A 260 -3.80 -10.76 -27.84
C ASN A 260 -5.08 -11.46 -28.31
N ALA A 261 -6.24 -10.86 -28.03
CA ALA A 261 -7.53 -11.36 -28.45
C ALA A 261 -7.64 -11.44 -30.00
N LEU A 262 -7.22 -10.40 -30.69
CA LEU A 262 -7.24 -10.34 -32.16
C LEU A 262 -6.26 -11.34 -32.80
N VAL A 263 -5.08 -11.55 -32.21
CA VAL A 263 -4.14 -12.60 -32.67
C VAL A 263 -4.76 -13.99 -32.52
N ARG A 264 -5.42 -14.28 -31.40
CA ARG A 264 -6.14 -15.55 -31.17
C ARG A 264 -7.23 -15.79 -32.20
N LEU A 265 -7.98 -14.75 -32.55
CA LEU A 265 -9.00 -14.80 -33.59
C LEU A 265 -8.44 -14.89 -35.01
N LYS A 266 -7.13 -14.81 -35.19
CA LYS A 266 -6.48 -14.77 -36.51
C LYS A 266 -6.86 -13.54 -37.36
N GLU A 267 -7.05 -12.40 -36.72
CA GLU A 267 -7.37 -11.12 -37.34
C GLU A 267 -6.08 -10.29 -37.51
N LYS A 268 -5.26 -10.65 -38.53
CA LYS A 268 -3.91 -10.11 -38.76
C LYS A 268 -3.85 -8.60 -38.84
N GLU A 269 -4.75 -7.99 -39.64
CA GLU A 269 -4.73 -6.56 -39.94
C GLU A 269 -5.01 -5.74 -38.68
N TYR A 270 -6.05 -6.12 -37.93
CA TYR A 270 -6.43 -5.42 -36.69
C TYR A 270 -5.35 -5.62 -35.61
N ALA A 271 -4.85 -6.82 -35.45
CA ALA A 271 -3.78 -7.07 -34.48
C ALA A 271 -2.52 -6.25 -34.79
N LYS A 272 -2.17 -6.07 -36.08
CA LYS A 272 -1.04 -5.24 -36.50
C LYS A 272 -1.27 -3.76 -36.16
N ARG A 273 -2.46 -3.21 -36.42
CA ARG A 273 -2.79 -1.83 -36.07
C ARG A 273 -2.63 -1.54 -34.58
N TYR A 274 -3.08 -2.46 -33.71
CA TYR A 274 -2.92 -2.29 -32.27
C TYR A 274 -1.47 -2.46 -31.79
N LEU A 275 -0.65 -3.31 -32.46
CA LEU A 275 0.78 -3.38 -32.21
C LEU A 275 1.48 -2.06 -32.57
N ASP A 276 1.12 -1.46 -33.70
CA ASP A 276 1.67 -0.18 -34.13
C ASP A 276 1.30 0.95 -33.15
N ILE A 277 0.06 0.95 -32.62
CA ILE A 277 -0.37 1.87 -31.55
C ILE A 277 0.44 1.66 -30.28
N LEU A 278 0.66 0.40 -29.85
CA LEU A 278 1.49 0.09 -28.70
C LEU A 278 2.93 0.59 -28.85
N ASP A 279 3.47 0.54 -30.08
CA ASP A 279 4.80 1.07 -30.40
C ASP A 279 4.86 2.60 -30.32
N GLU A 280 3.79 3.31 -30.72
CA GLU A 280 3.67 4.77 -30.61
C GLU A 280 3.57 5.24 -29.16
N TYR A 281 2.88 4.48 -28.30
CA TYR A 281 2.81 4.79 -26.86
C TYR A 281 4.18 4.71 -26.17
N GLY A 282 5.16 4.08 -26.82
CA GLY A 282 6.54 3.99 -26.37
C GLY A 282 6.75 2.98 -25.23
N THR A 283 8.00 2.77 -24.89
CA THR A 283 8.42 1.81 -23.88
C THR A 283 8.09 2.30 -22.47
N MET A 284 7.31 1.54 -21.73
CA MET A 284 7.32 1.60 -20.28
C MET A 284 8.56 0.83 -19.80
N ASN A 285 9.28 1.39 -18.82
CA ASN A 285 10.44 0.72 -18.22
C ASN A 285 10.03 -0.42 -17.26
N GLU A 286 8.78 -0.80 -17.25
CA GLU A 286 8.26 -1.86 -16.40
C GLU A 286 8.52 -3.23 -17.05
N ILE A 287 9.19 -4.10 -16.30
CA ILE A 287 9.60 -5.44 -16.77
C ILE A 287 8.40 -6.29 -17.21
N SER A 288 7.31 -6.23 -16.44
CA SER A 288 6.08 -6.98 -16.73
C SER A 288 5.48 -6.58 -18.08
N PHE A 289 5.46 -5.29 -18.38
CA PHE A 289 5.00 -4.76 -19.65
C PHE A 289 5.90 -5.19 -20.81
N ILE A 290 7.22 -5.01 -20.68
CA ILE A 290 8.18 -5.39 -21.73
C ILE A 290 8.03 -6.87 -22.05
N ARG A 291 7.91 -7.73 -21.03
CA ARG A 291 7.70 -9.18 -21.20
C ARG A 291 6.42 -9.48 -21.99
N ARG A 292 5.28 -8.92 -21.56
CA ARG A 292 3.98 -9.12 -22.21
C ARG A 292 3.99 -8.65 -23.68
N LEU A 293 4.62 -7.50 -23.96
CA LEU A 293 4.73 -6.97 -25.31
C LEU A 293 5.59 -7.89 -26.20
N VAL A 294 6.70 -8.38 -25.67
CA VAL A 294 7.60 -9.27 -26.43
C VAL A 294 6.96 -10.64 -26.67
N ASP A 295 6.29 -11.21 -25.65
CA ASP A 295 5.50 -12.44 -25.81
C ASP A 295 4.41 -12.27 -26.87
N LEU A 296 3.73 -11.13 -26.85
CA LEU A 296 2.68 -10.81 -27.82
C LEU A 296 3.21 -10.68 -29.25
N ARG A 297 4.38 -10.07 -29.42
CA ARG A 297 5.04 -9.96 -30.75
C ARG A 297 5.44 -11.32 -31.31
N VAL A 298 5.97 -12.20 -30.46
CA VAL A 298 6.27 -13.59 -30.87
C VAL A 298 4.96 -14.30 -31.22
N PHE A 299 3.93 -14.20 -30.40
CA PHE A 299 2.64 -14.82 -30.69
C PHE A 299 2.01 -14.31 -32.00
N TYR A 300 2.17 -13.01 -32.28
CA TYR A 300 1.77 -12.43 -33.59
C TYR A 300 2.59 -13.05 -34.74
N ALA A 301 3.90 -13.10 -34.61
CA ALA A 301 4.79 -13.65 -35.63
C ALA A 301 4.50 -15.14 -35.90
N GLU A 302 4.37 -15.97 -34.87
CA GLU A 302 3.95 -17.37 -34.97
C GLU A 302 2.61 -17.56 -35.67
N SER A 303 1.73 -16.58 -35.52
CA SER A 303 0.37 -16.64 -36.06
C SER A 303 0.28 -16.24 -37.53
N PHE A 304 1.18 -15.35 -38.03
CA PHE A 304 0.96 -14.63 -39.26
C PHE A 304 2.20 -14.45 -40.18
N SER A 305 3.43 -14.71 -39.65
CA SER A 305 4.65 -14.43 -40.40
C SER A 305 5.21 -15.67 -41.07
N GLU A 306 6.03 -15.47 -42.12
CA GLU A 306 6.81 -16.51 -42.76
C GLU A 306 8.10 -16.79 -41.95
N ASP A 307 8.80 -17.89 -42.29
CA ASP A 307 9.94 -18.41 -41.54
C ASP A 307 11.04 -17.37 -41.25
N ALA A 308 11.34 -16.47 -42.18
CA ALA A 308 12.39 -15.46 -42.00
C ALA A 308 12.00 -14.39 -40.93
N GLU A 309 10.79 -13.88 -41.02
CA GLU A 309 10.28 -12.90 -40.05
C GLU A 309 10.07 -13.54 -38.68
N LEU A 310 9.62 -14.78 -38.63
CA LEU A 310 9.48 -15.54 -37.40
C LEU A 310 10.84 -15.75 -36.72
N GLN A 311 11.89 -16.08 -37.50
CA GLN A 311 13.24 -16.24 -36.96
C GLN A 311 13.80 -14.93 -36.41
N GLU A 312 13.55 -13.80 -37.05
CA GLU A 312 13.92 -12.48 -36.56
C GLU A 312 13.17 -12.16 -35.23
N SER A 313 11.88 -12.47 -35.17
CA SER A 313 11.06 -12.31 -33.96
C SER A 313 11.62 -13.13 -32.78
N TYR A 314 12.02 -14.37 -32.98
CA TYR A 314 12.65 -15.19 -31.94
C TYR A 314 14.03 -14.67 -31.52
N GLN A 315 14.83 -14.13 -32.43
CA GLN A 315 16.09 -13.50 -32.06
C GLN A 315 15.85 -12.24 -31.19
N SER A 316 14.92 -11.41 -31.59
CA SER A 316 14.53 -10.22 -30.81
C SER A 316 14.00 -10.60 -29.43
N TYR A 317 13.15 -11.65 -29.36
CA TYR A 317 12.66 -12.22 -28.12
C TYR A 317 13.80 -12.65 -27.21
N TYR A 318 14.73 -13.47 -27.73
CA TYR A 318 15.87 -13.96 -26.94
C TYR A 318 16.72 -12.81 -26.37
N HIS A 319 17.04 -11.81 -27.20
CA HIS A 319 17.80 -10.64 -26.76
C HIS A 319 17.06 -9.83 -25.70
N THR A 320 15.76 -9.64 -25.86
CA THR A 320 14.95 -8.88 -24.91
C THR A 320 14.78 -9.65 -23.60
N MET A 321 14.50 -10.97 -23.66
CA MET A 321 14.39 -11.79 -22.45
C MET A 321 15.70 -11.85 -21.66
N ARG A 322 16.84 -11.83 -22.35
CA ARG A 322 18.14 -11.71 -21.67
C ARG A 322 18.31 -10.39 -20.96
N LYS A 323 17.86 -9.27 -21.56
CA LYS A 323 17.84 -7.96 -20.89
C LYS A 323 16.89 -7.96 -19.70
N ILE A 324 15.68 -8.51 -19.86
CA ILE A 324 14.71 -8.67 -18.78
C ILE A 324 15.32 -9.45 -17.61
N SER A 325 16.00 -10.57 -17.89
CA SER A 325 16.64 -11.37 -16.84
C SER A 325 17.66 -10.56 -16.03
N VAL A 326 18.45 -9.70 -16.69
CA VAL A 326 19.38 -8.80 -15.98
C VAL A 326 18.62 -7.77 -15.15
N MET A 327 17.55 -7.17 -15.70
CA MET A 327 16.73 -6.19 -14.96
C MET A 327 16.03 -6.85 -13.75
N GLU A 328 15.55 -8.09 -13.89
CA GLU A 328 14.94 -8.85 -12.78
C GLU A 328 15.97 -9.18 -11.69
N ASP A 329 17.19 -9.53 -12.08
CA ASP A 329 18.29 -9.72 -11.14
C ASP A 329 18.61 -8.42 -10.39
N ASP A 330 18.63 -7.28 -11.09
CA ASP A 330 18.82 -5.97 -10.47
C ASP A 330 17.68 -5.61 -9.51
N VAL A 331 16.42 -5.85 -9.91
CA VAL A 331 15.25 -5.64 -9.04
C VAL A 331 15.34 -6.53 -7.81
N ARG A 332 15.67 -7.81 -7.99
CA ARG A 332 15.85 -8.77 -6.89
C ARG A 332 16.96 -8.35 -5.93
N VAL A 333 18.12 -7.95 -6.45
CA VAL A 333 19.25 -7.47 -5.64
C VAL A 333 18.89 -6.18 -4.91
N ASN A 334 18.21 -5.24 -5.58
CA ASN A 334 17.76 -4.00 -4.95
C ASN A 334 16.67 -4.26 -3.88
N GLY A 335 15.76 -5.19 -4.14
CA GLY A 335 14.78 -5.67 -3.15
C GLY A 335 15.46 -6.29 -1.92
N MET A 336 16.50 -7.11 -2.12
CA MET A 336 17.31 -7.65 -1.00
C MET A 336 18.01 -6.54 -0.21
N LYS A 337 18.61 -5.55 -0.90
CA LYS A 337 19.23 -4.40 -0.24
C LYS A 337 18.22 -3.59 0.56
N ALA A 338 17.04 -3.34 -0.02
CA ALA A 338 15.94 -2.63 0.64
C ALA A 338 15.48 -3.38 1.92
N ARG A 339 15.35 -4.70 1.86
CA ARG A 339 15.02 -5.53 3.05
C ARG A 339 16.10 -5.46 4.12
N ILE A 340 17.38 -5.57 3.74
CA ILE A 340 18.50 -5.44 4.69
C ILE A 340 18.47 -4.06 5.33
N HIS A 341 18.36 -3.01 4.56
CA HIS A 341 18.28 -1.63 5.06
C HIS A 341 17.09 -1.43 6.01
N LEU A 342 15.93 -1.96 5.64
CA LEU A 342 14.75 -1.91 6.51
C LEU A 342 14.98 -2.64 7.84
N GLN A 343 15.60 -3.82 7.80
CA GLN A 343 15.95 -4.57 9.02
C GLN A 343 16.95 -3.79 9.90
N GLU A 344 17.93 -3.14 9.30
CA GLU A 344 18.87 -2.27 10.02
C GLU A 344 18.16 -1.11 10.74
N ILE A 345 17.20 -0.46 10.06
CA ILE A 345 16.37 0.60 10.65
C ILE A 345 15.55 0.06 11.82
N ILE A 346 14.91 -1.10 11.68
CA ILE A 346 14.12 -1.75 12.74
C ILE A 346 15.01 -2.02 13.96
N LEU A 347 16.16 -2.66 13.76
CA LEU A 347 17.10 -2.98 14.83
C LEU A 347 17.62 -1.73 15.55
N LYS A 348 17.94 -0.68 14.79
CA LYS A 348 18.38 0.60 15.35
C LYS A 348 17.27 1.25 16.18
N HIS A 349 16.04 1.20 15.70
CA HIS A 349 14.89 1.74 16.43
C HIS A 349 14.62 0.99 17.73
N GLU A 350 14.64 -0.36 17.70
CA GLU A 350 14.48 -1.19 18.89
C GLU A 350 15.58 -0.93 19.94
N THR A 351 16.83 -0.78 19.50
CA THR A 351 17.94 -0.43 20.39
C THR A 351 17.73 0.95 21.01
N THR A 352 17.31 1.93 20.23
CA THR A 352 17.01 3.28 20.74
C THR A 352 15.86 3.26 21.76
N LEU A 353 14.80 2.49 21.49
CA LEU A 353 13.68 2.35 22.44
C LEU A 353 14.12 1.68 23.75
N LYS A 354 14.96 0.65 23.69
CA LYS A 354 15.50 -0.01 24.88
C LYS A 354 16.36 0.97 25.70
N GLU A 355 17.23 1.72 25.05
CA GLU A 355 18.06 2.72 25.73
C GLU A 355 17.21 3.85 26.34
N ASN A 356 16.22 4.35 25.63
CA ASN A 356 15.30 5.36 26.17
C ASN A 356 14.54 4.85 27.40
N ARG A 357 14.04 3.60 27.38
CA ARG A 357 13.40 3.00 28.57
C ARG A 357 14.38 2.93 29.74
N ARG A 358 15.61 2.45 29.51
CA ARG A 358 16.63 2.39 30.54
C ARG A 358 16.91 3.76 31.14
N LEU A 359 17.05 4.81 30.29
CA LEU A 359 17.28 6.17 30.75
C LEU A 359 16.07 6.73 31.55
N VAL A 360 14.85 6.39 31.16
CA VAL A 360 13.65 6.77 31.91
C VAL A 360 13.62 6.09 33.26
N ASP A 361 13.93 4.78 33.33
CA ASP A 361 13.98 4.03 34.58
C ASP A 361 15.08 4.58 35.53
N GLU A 362 16.28 4.85 35.02
CA GLU A 362 17.40 5.46 35.78
C GLU A 362 17.04 6.85 36.35
N VAL A 363 16.18 7.61 35.67
CA VAL A 363 15.75 8.93 36.14
C VAL A 363 14.62 8.86 37.19
N HIS A 364 13.80 7.80 37.17
CA HIS A 364 12.57 7.71 37.96
C HIS A 364 12.67 6.78 39.16
N ILE A 365 13.69 5.94 39.22
CA ILE A 365 13.91 5.00 40.34
C ILE A 365 14.92 5.58 41.34
N ASP A 366 14.72 5.30 42.59
CA ASP A 366 15.66 5.60 43.68
C ASP A 366 16.69 4.44 43.80
N ASP A 367 17.98 4.75 43.66
CA ASP A 367 19.06 3.76 43.62
C ASP A 367 19.20 2.93 44.90
N LEU A 368 18.74 3.48 46.04
CA LEU A 368 18.85 2.79 47.33
C LEU A 368 17.71 1.80 47.55
N THR A 369 16.49 2.23 47.27
CA THR A 369 15.26 1.53 47.63
C THR A 369 14.60 0.80 46.50
N ASN A 370 15.02 1.06 45.25
CA ASN A 370 14.48 0.48 44.02
C ASN A 370 12.94 0.69 43.87
N ILE A 371 12.44 1.78 44.43
CA ILE A 371 11.06 2.29 44.24
C ILE A 371 11.11 3.61 43.48
N TYR A 372 9.95 4.10 43.03
CA TYR A 372 9.91 5.38 42.33
C TYR A 372 10.36 6.54 43.21
N ASN A 373 11.16 7.44 42.65
CA ASN A 373 11.66 8.61 43.38
C ASN A 373 10.64 9.76 43.40
N ARG A 374 10.95 10.78 44.20
CA ARG A 374 10.08 11.98 44.35
C ARG A 374 9.82 12.70 43.02
N ARG A 375 10.77 12.63 42.05
CA ARG A 375 10.59 13.29 40.75
C ARG A 375 9.47 12.62 39.96
N TYR A 376 9.42 11.29 39.92
CA TYR A 376 8.36 10.54 39.28
C TYR A 376 6.98 10.82 39.91
N PHE A 377 6.91 10.84 41.25
CA PHE A 377 5.69 11.19 41.95
C PHE A 377 5.17 12.58 41.58
N ASN A 378 6.05 13.59 41.53
CA ASN A 378 5.65 14.95 41.15
C ASN A 378 5.14 15.01 39.72
N GLN A 379 5.82 14.32 38.76
CA GLN A 379 5.39 14.24 37.37
C GLN A 379 4.01 13.61 37.26
N LEU A 380 3.78 12.51 37.94
CA LEU A 380 2.49 11.81 37.97
C LEU A 380 1.34 12.67 38.52
N MET A 381 1.63 13.54 39.49
CA MET A 381 0.65 14.47 40.03
C MET A 381 0.38 15.68 39.14
N GLU A 382 1.31 16.03 38.24
CA GLU A 382 1.16 17.09 37.24
C GLU A 382 0.42 16.61 35.99
N GLU A 383 0.65 15.36 35.59
CA GLU A 383 -0.05 14.68 34.49
C GLU A 383 -1.47 14.31 34.91
N LYS A 384 -2.36 15.30 34.96
CA LYS A 384 -3.79 15.06 35.23
C LYS A 384 -4.40 14.27 34.08
N ASP A 385 -4.56 12.98 34.27
CA ASP A 385 -5.40 12.17 33.40
C ASP A 385 -6.86 12.36 33.80
N ASP A 386 -7.66 12.94 32.89
CA ASP A 386 -9.10 13.15 33.08
C ASP A 386 -9.90 11.86 33.32
N THR A 387 -9.24 10.68 33.14
CA THR A 387 -9.84 9.37 33.41
C THR A 387 -9.76 8.93 34.87
N ILE A 388 -8.91 9.57 35.69
CA ILE A 388 -8.76 9.21 37.10
C ILE A 388 -9.84 9.90 37.92
N HIS A 389 -10.89 9.18 38.29
CA HIS A 389 -12.01 9.68 39.08
C HIS A 389 -11.73 9.77 40.58
N SER A 390 -10.75 9.04 41.14
CA SER A 390 -10.35 9.09 42.54
C SER A 390 -8.89 8.62 42.70
N LEU A 391 -8.14 9.35 43.54
CA LEU A 391 -6.76 9.04 43.87
C LEU A 391 -6.64 8.91 45.39
N GLY A 392 -6.07 7.79 45.87
CA GLY A 392 -5.72 7.61 47.27
C GLY A 392 -4.20 7.73 47.45
N ILE A 393 -3.75 8.53 48.42
CA ILE A 393 -2.33 8.68 48.74
C ILE A 393 -2.12 8.16 50.16
N ILE A 394 -1.13 7.27 50.33
CA ILE A 394 -0.69 6.75 51.61
C ILE A 394 0.72 7.29 51.88
N MET A 395 0.90 7.96 53.00
CA MET A 395 2.22 8.41 53.45
C MET A 395 2.69 7.50 54.57
N MET A 396 3.92 7.01 54.48
CA MET A 396 4.54 6.14 55.46
C MET A 396 5.84 6.76 55.95
N ASP A 397 6.21 6.49 57.22
CA ASP A 397 7.46 6.90 57.81
C ASP A 397 7.98 5.78 58.74
N ILE A 398 9.28 5.70 58.94
CA ILE A 398 9.91 4.70 59.82
C ILE A 398 10.11 5.34 61.19
N ASP A 399 9.40 4.82 62.22
CA ASP A 399 9.49 5.29 63.56
C ASP A 399 10.92 5.14 64.09
N TYR A 400 11.44 6.19 64.74
CA TYR A 400 12.75 6.25 65.37
C TYR A 400 13.94 5.94 64.41
N PHE A 401 13.82 6.14 63.08
CA PHE A 401 14.85 5.83 62.09
C PHE A 401 16.17 6.56 62.36
N LYS A 402 16.12 7.80 62.86
CA LYS A 402 17.31 8.53 63.27
C LYS A 402 18.04 7.88 64.43
N GLU A 403 17.35 7.47 65.50
CA GLU A 403 17.92 6.77 66.66
C GLU A 403 18.51 5.41 66.25
N TYR A 404 17.87 4.75 65.29
CA TYR A 404 18.39 3.49 64.69
C TYR A 404 19.70 3.74 63.97
N ASN A 405 19.81 4.76 63.16
CA ASN A 405 21.03 5.12 62.46
C ASN A 405 22.15 5.53 63.44
N ASP A 406 21.81 6.30 64.45
CA ASP A 406 22.78 6.71 65.46
C ASP A 406 23.33 5.53 66.28
N SER A 407 22.51 4.48 66.48
CA SER A 407 22.87 3.28 67.24
C SER A 407 23.62 2.23 66.43
N TYR A 408 23.26 2.00 65.16
CA TYR A 408 23.75 0.90 64.32
C TYR A 408 24.51 1.38 63.09
N GLY A 409 24.57 2.68 62.86
CA GLY A 409 25.28 3.27 61.73
C GLY A 409 24.46 3.29 60.40
N HIS A 410 24.82 4.20 59.50
CA HIS A 410 24.10 4.47 58.24
C HIS A 410 24.00 3.25 57.32
N ILE A 411 24.98 2.34 57.34
CA ILE A 411 24.94 1.11 56.52
C ILE A 411 23.73 0.24 56.91
N HIS A 412 23.42 0.14 58.20
CA HIS A 412 22.22 -0.61 58.66
C HIS A 412 20.92 0.16 58.36
N GLY A 413 20.96 1.48 58.39
CA GLY A 413 19.85 2.30 57.95
C GLY A 413 19.54 2.12 56.44
N ASP A 414 20.56 2.09 55.60
CA ASP A 414 20.44 1.81 54.16
C ASP A 414 19.85 0.43 53.88
N LEU A 415 20.29 -0.59 54.61
CA LEU A 415 19.73 -1.95 54.57
C LEU A 415 18.24 -1.95 54.96
N THR A 416 17.88 -1.20 55.99
CA THR A 416 16.46 -1.07 56.43
C THR A 416 15.61 -0.41 55.34
N LEU A 417 16.10 0.68 54.73
CA LEU A 417 15.39 1.34 53.62
C LEU A 417 15.22 0.40 52.42
N ARG A 418 16.24 -0.37 52.04
CA ARG A 418 16.12 -1.42 50.99
C ARG A 418 15.07 -2.46 51.34
N MET A 419 15.05 -2.97 52.58
CA MET A 419 14.03 -3.93 53.01
C MET A 419 12.62 -3.36 52.95
N VAL A 420 12.45 -2.09 53.28
CA VAL A 420 11.14 -1.38 53.14
C VAL A 420 10.77 -1.30 51.64
N GLY A 421 11.66 -0.83 50.79
CA GLY A 421 11.46 -0.79 49.36
C GLY A 421 11.08 -2.13 48.75
N ASP A 422 11.82 -3.19 49.08
CA ASP A 422 11.54 -4.58 48.64
C ASP A 422 10.17 -5.06 49.11
N THR A 423 9.80 -4.71 50.34
CA THR A 423 8.50 -5.07 50.93
C THR A 423 7.35 -4.34 50.22
N LEU A 424 7.50 -3.06 49.98
CA LEU A 424 6.52 -2.27 49.24
C LEU A 424 6.33 -2.80 47.83
N ASN A 425 7.41 -3.03 47.09
CA ASN A 425 7.38 -3.62 45.75
C ASN A 425 6.69 -5.00 45.69
N ARG A 426 6.87 -5.81 46.75
CA ARG A 426 6.26 -7.15 46.83
C ARG A 426 4.76 -7.11 47.05
N TYR A 427 4.23 -6.11 47.74
CA TYR A 427 2.83 -6.03 48.13
C TYR A 427 2.02 -5.01 47.32
N SER A 428 2.65 -4.24 46.43
CA SER A 428 1.93 -3.33 45.55
C SER A 428 1.39 -4.08 44.31
N HIS A 429 0.19 -4.60 44.42
CA HIS A 429 -0.42 -5.29 43.28
C HIS A 429 -1.08 -4.36 42.26
N ASP A 430 -1.57 -3.19 42.69
CA ASP A 430 -2.29 -2.20 41.83
C ASP A 430 -1.91 -0.74 42.16
N GLY A 431 -0.88 -0.50 42.92
CA GLY A 431 -0.43 0.84 43.35
C GLY A 431 0.94 1.20 42.77
N ILE A 432 1.16 2.52 42.59
CA ILE A 432 2.49 3.05 42.24
C ILE A 432 3.22 3.36 43.54
N ILE A 433 4.41 2.84 43.71
CA ILE A 433 5.25 3.04 44.89
C ILE A 433 6.55 3.71 44.51
#